data_49019686fbd1e4c77bf0ee49c30d1bad
#
_entry.id   49019686fbd1e4c77bf0ee49c30d1bad
#
_cell.length_a   1.000
_cell.length_b   1.000
_cell.length_c   1.000
_cell.angle_alpha   90.00
_cell.angle_beta   90.00
_cell.angle_gamma   90.00
#
_symmetry.space_group_name_H-M   'P 1'
#
loop_
_entity.id
_entity.type
_entity.pdbx_description
1 polymer ?
#
loop_
_entity_poly.entity_id
_entity_poly.type
_entity_poly.pdbx_seq_one_letter_code
_entity_poly.pdbx_strand_id
1 'polypeptide(L)'
;MTIAKDSSTDEIIHGNDLRGMDDFYIKTTSFECPYEPCKIKATPCSFTMRHVNQSYFRYGDKHKDGCGIHDPRYKNNHTSNDERKHNSPPAPVISLLKIDVKPRGGVKNARSSKNENHKDEKKANEHPVSSSSIKPVVDYYINNSNHNEQLSIPPYGTRSYKDTFQLIFYKNNIRYYKPAIYYGVVQSNIRLHEDSDKHCITFLARDKKTQKPFTLEIDVSDWNKSQKDVFWKEYEKQRKEADRYYKGLKDKRNAKKYLTVFFFGMPDENNKFLFKTNHFKLVYVAFLGKFES
;
A
#
# COMPACT_ATOMS: atom_id res chain seq x y z
N MET A 1 -1.72 12.96 -2.37
CA MET A 1 -1.37 11.78 -3.20
C MET A 1 -2.59 11.44 -4.03
N THR A 2 -2.46 11.15 -5.31
CA THR A 2 -3.61 10.86 -6.18
C THR A 2 -3.77 9.37 -6.40
N ILE A 3 -5.00 8.89 -6.44
CA ILE A 3 -5.35 7.51 -6.77
C ILE A 3 -6.32 7.52 -7.94
N ALA A 4 -6.38 6.45 -8.72
CA ALA A 4 -7.40 6.25 -9.74
C ALA A 4 -7.75 4.78 -9.86
N LYS A 5 -8.94 4.49 -10.40
CA LYS A 5 -9.40 3.15 -10.69
C LYS A 5 -9.17 2.85 -12.17
N ASP A 6 -8.61 1.70 -12.47
CA ASP A 6 -8.58 1.16 -13.84
C ASP A 6 -10.00 0.70 -14.21
N SER A 7 -10.56 1.30 -15.27
CA SER A 7 -11.95 1.02 -15.68
C SER A 7 -12.16 -0.39 -16.23
N SER A 8 -11.08 -1.13 -16.57
CA SER A 8 -11.16 -2.47 -17.14
C SER A 8 -11.04 -3.58 -16.11
N THR A 9 -10.31 -3.32 -15.01
CA THR A 9 -9.97 -4.32 -13.98
C THR A 9 -10.55 -3.98 -12.62
N ASP A 10 -11.17 -2.80 -12.45
CA ASP A 10 -11.62 -2.21 -11.19
C ASP A 10 -10.50 -2.06 -10.13
N GLU A 11 -9.24 -2.13 -10.55
CA GLU A 11 -8.09 -2.02 -9.67
C GLU A 11 -7.80 -0.56 -9.31
N ILE A 12 -7.59 -0.28 -8.02
CA ILE A 12 -7.14 1.04 -7.57
C ILE A 12 -5.63 1.14 -7.67
N ILE A 13 -5.18 2.16 -8.40
CA ILE A 13 -3.77 2.44 -8.66
C ILE A 13 -3.39 3.78 -8.03
N HIS A 14 -2.28 3.79 -7.30
CA HIS A 14 -1.70 5.04 -6.82
C HIS A 14 -0.87 5.73 -7.90
N GLY A 15 -0.94 7.07 -7.93
CA GLY A 15 -0.13 7.85 -8.85
C GLY A 15 1.38 7.57 -8.73
N ASN A 16 1.85 7.23 -7.53
CA ASN A 16 3.26 6.87 -7.31
C ASN A 16 3.66 5.55 -7.95
N ASP A 17 2.72 4.63 -8.10
CA ASP A 17 2.99 3.29 -8.65
C ASP A 17 3.12 3.31 -10.18
N LEU A 18 2.64 4.37 -10.83
CA LEU A 18 2.69 4.52 -12.28
C LEU A 18 4.10 4.34 -12.86
N ARG A 19 5.15 4.77 -12.17
CA ARG A 19 6.54 4.60 -12.65
C ARG A 19 7.03 3.15 -12.64
N GLY A 20 6.41 2.30 -11.83
CA GLY A 20 6.71 0.87 -11.77
C GLY A 20 5.89 0.02 -12.75
N MET A 21 4.96 0.65 -13.47
CA MET A 21 4.06 -0.02 -14.41
C MET A 21 4.59 0.06 -15.85
N ASP A 22 4.09 -0.81 -16.71
CA ASP A 22 4.41 -0.79 -18.13
C ASP A 22 3.83 0.46 -18.81
N ASP A 23 4.66 1.17 -19.59
CA ASP A 23 4.29 2.42 -20.28
C ASP A 23 3.16 2.21 -21.29
N PHE A 24 3.12 1.07 -21.96
CA PHE A 24 2.08 0.76 -22.93
C PHE A 24 0.74 0.54 -22.22
N TYR A 25 0.76 -0.22 -21.11
CA TYR A 25 -0.41 -0.40 -20.27
C TYR A 25 -0.98 0.94 -19.79
N ILE A 26 -0.13 1.82 -19.25
CA ILE A 26 -0.57 3.13 -18.76
C ILE A 26 -1.23 3.97 -19.85
N LYS A 27 -0.69 3.93 -21.08
CA LYS A 27 -1.19 4.73 -22.21
C LYS A 27 -2.49 4.19 -22.81
N THR A 28 -2.71 2.89 -22.71
CA THR A 28 -3.88 2.22 -23.32
C THR A 28 -5.02 2.01 -22.32
N THR A 29 -4.76 2.12 -21.03
CA THR A 29 -5.75 1.95 -19.97
C THR A 29 -6.52 3.24 -19.71
N SER A 30 -7.84 3.12 -19.56
CA SER A 30 -8.69 4.21 -19.09
C SER A 30 -8.76 4.21 -17.57
N PHE A 31 -8.47 5.35 -16.97
CA PHE A 31 -8.52 5.54 -15.52
C PHE A 31 -9.63 6.51 -15.14
N GLU A 32 -10.28 6.25 -14.01
CA GLU A 32 -11.35 7.08 -13.48
C GLU A 32 -11.27 7.24 -11.96
N CYS A 33 -12.08 8.16 -11.43
CA CYS A 33 -12.24 8.34 -10.00
C CYS A 33 -12.76 7.05 -9.36
N PRO A 34 -12.13 6.51 -8.29
CA PRO A 34 -12.59 5.30 -7.63
C PRO A 34 -13.92 5.44 -6.89
N TYR A 35 -14.42 6.67 -6.71
CA TYR A 35 -15.73 6.91 -6.11
C TYR A 35 -16.82 6.77 -7.17
N GLU A 36 -17.58 5.68 -7.08
CA GLU A 36 -18.58 5.28 -8.08
C GLU A 36 -19.53 6.40 -8.56
N PRO A 37 -20.14 7.22 -7.69
CA PRO A 37 -20.98 8.32 -8.16
C PRO A 37 -20.21 9.40 -8.93
N CYS A 38 -18.88 9.44 -8.85
CA CYS A 38 -18.06 10.47 -9.44
C CYS A 38 -17.63 10.13 -10.88
N LYS A 39 -16.99 8.99 -11.09
CA LYS A 39 -16.53 8.45 -12.39
C LYS A 39 -15.81 9.47 -13.31
N ILE A 40 -15.14 10.46 -12.73
CA ILE A 40 -14.41 11.45 -13.51
C ILE A 40 -13.15 10.81 -14.08
N LYS A 41 -12.85 11.08 -15.34
CA LYS A 41 -11.65 10.58 -16.01
C LYS A 41 -10.39 11.09 -15.30
N ALA A 42 -9.49 10.16 -14.99
CA ALA A 42 -8.18 10.41 -14.44
C ALA A 42 -7.10 10.21 -15.51
N THR A 43 -6.23 11.19 -15.68
CA THR A 43 -5.13 11.13 -16.66
C THR A 43 -3.83 10.86 -15.92
N PRO A 44 -3.09 9.79 -16.24
CA PRO A 44 -1.77 9.54 -15.66
C PRO A 44 -0.77 10.59 -16.13
N CYS A 45 -0.01 11.16 -15.20
CA CYS A 45 0.95 12.23 -15.46
C CYS A 45 2.32 11.88 -14.87
N SER A 46 3.39 12.35 -15.51
CA SER A 46 4.78 12.24 -15.04
C SER A 46 5.23 10.80 -14.76
N PHE A 47 4.69 9.82 -15.46
CA PHE A 47 4.98 8.41 -15.22
C PHE A 47 6.22 7.89 -15.95
N THR A 48 6.69 8.59 -17.00
CA THR A 48 7.92 8.19 -17.72
C THR A 48 9.16 8.61 -16.95
N MET A 49 10.28 7.90 -17.17
CA MET A 49 11.58 8.15 -16.53
C MET A 49 12.16 9.55 -16.78
N ARG A 50 11.70 10.24 -17.85
CA ARG A 50 12.16 11.59 -18.22
C ARG A 50 11.62 12.70 -17.31
N HIS A 51 10.55 12.43 -16.56
CA HIS A 51 9.95 13.44 -15.70
C HIS A 51 10.66 13.52 -14.34
N VAL A 52 11.05 14.73 -13.97
CA VAL A 52 11.64 15.01 -12.64
C VAL A 52 10.57 14.95 -11.54
N ASN A 53 9.35 15.37 -11.86
CA ASN A 53 8.23 15.39 -10.92
C ASN A 53 7.70 13.98 -10.66
N GLN A 54 7.26 13.75 -9.43
CA GLN A 54 6.60 12.51 -9.02
C GLN A 54 5.38 12.21 -9.91
N SER A 55 5.16 10.95 -10.26
CA SER A 55 4.00 10.51 -11.02
C SER A 55 2.71 10.67 -10.22
N TYR A 56 1.63 11.03 -10.89
CA TYR A 56 0.33 11.29 -10.28
C TYR A 56 -0.80 11.15 -11.29
N PHE A 57 -2.03 11.06 -10.81
CA PHE A 57 -3.22 11.21 -11.64
C PHE A 57 -3.75 12.63 -11.58
N ARG A 58 -4.12 13.17 -12.75
CA ARG A 58 -4.80 14.44 -12.89
C ARG A 58 -6.24 14.18 -13.32
N TYR A 59 -7.19 14.71 -12.57
CA TYR A 59 -8.58 14.65 -12.93
C TYR A 59 -8.96 15.78 -13.89
N GLY A 60 -9.80 15.47 -14.90
CA GLY A 60 -10.22 16.41 -15.93
C GLY A 60 -11.18 17.46 -15.39
N ASP A 61 -12.08 17.04 -14.51
CA ASP A 61 -13.19 17.83 -13.98
C ASP A 61 -13.17 17.91 -12.46
N LYS A 62 -14.07 18.75 -11.91
CA LYS A 62 -14.28 18.85 -10.46
C LYS A 62 -15.00 17.59 -9.95
N HIS A 63 -14.49 17.03 -8.86
CA HIS A 63 -15.16 15.90 -8.20
C HIS A 63 -16.57 16.28 -7.70
N LYS A 64 -17.48 15.32 -7.77
CA LYS A 64 -18.84 15.48 -7.23
C LYS A 64 -18.79 15.67 -5.71
N ASP A 65 -19.78 16.40 -5.20
CA ASP A 65 -19.91 16.60 -3.76
C ASP A 65 -20.01 15.25 -3.05
N GLY A 66 -19.27 15.12 -1.94
CA GLY A 66 -19.16 13.87 -1.20
C GLY A 66 -18.06 12.92 -1.70
N CYS A 67 -17.40 13.20 -2.82
CA CYS A 67 -16.21 12.47 -3.24
C CYS A 67 -15.02 12.84 -2.33
N GLY A 68 -14.55 11.89 -1.51
CA GLY A 68 -13.43 12.10 -0.59
C GLY A 68 -12.06 12.26 -1.24
N ILE A 69 -12.00 12.32 -2.58
CA ILE A 69 -10.74 12.47 -3.33
C ILE A 69 -10.43 13.96 -3.50
N HIS A 70 -9.43 14.44 -2.79
CA HIS A 70 -8.95 15.80 -2.88
C HIS A 70 -8.09 16.01 -4.15
N ASP A 71 -8.56 16.88 -5.06
CA ASP A 71 -7.71 17.50 -6.06
C ASP A 71 -7.18 18.84 -5.51
N PRO A 72 -5.86 18.97 -5.27
CA PRO A 72 -5.29 20.18 -4.69
C PRO A 72 -5.47 21.46 -5.54
N ARG A 73 -5.89 21.34 -6.80
CA ARG A 73 -6.17 22.49 -7.67
C ARG A 73 -7.51 23.17 -7.35
N TYR A 74 -8.43 22.44 -6.77
CA TYR A 74 -9.74 22.96 -6.37
C TYR A 74 -9.75 23.28 -4.86
N LYS A 75 -8.86 24.19 -4.44
CA LYS A 75 -9.02 24.84 -3.14
C LYS A 75 -10.30 25.67 -3.22
N ASN A 76 -11.35 25.22 -2.56
CA ASN A 76 -12.55 26.03 -2.37
C ASN A 76 -12.15 27.30 -1.63
N ASN A 77 -12.24 28.47 -2.30
CA ASN A 77 -12.21 29.78 -1.69
C ASN A 77 -13.52 29.99 -0.90
N HIS A 78 -13.72 29.19 0.12
CA HIS A 78 -14.73 29.45 1.12
C HIS A 78 -14.05 29.64 2.46
N THR A 79 -13.62 30.91 2.68
CA THR A 79 -13.48 31.47 4.01
C THR A 79 -14.86 31.48 4.66
N SER A 80 -15.16 30.50 5.46
CA SER A 80 -16.16 30.60 6.49
C SER A 80 -15.71 29.70 7.65
N ASN A 81 -15.44 30.40 8.78
CA ASN A 81 -15.31 29.80 10.09
C ASN A 81 -16.56 29.00 10.40
N ASP A 82 -16.49 27.69 10.22
CA ASP A 82 -17.42 26.76 10.82
C ASP A 82 -16.66 25.48 11.12
N GLU A 83 -16.62 25.13 12.39
CA GLU A 83 -16.18 23.84 12.91
C GLU A 83 -17.08 22.72 12.38
N ARG A 84 -17.01 22.42 11.07
CA ARG A 84 -17.66 21.26 10.49
C ARG A 84 -16.73 20.07 10.67
N LYS A 85 -17.06 19.21 11.60
CA LYS A 85 -16.59 17.83 11.63
C LYS A 85 -16.56 17.30 10.20
N HIS A 86 -15.36 17.03 9.68
CA HIS A 86 -15.15 16.46 8.35
C HIS A 86 -15.83 15.10 8.28
N ASN A 87 -17.08 15.08 7.83
CA ASN A 87 -17.72 13.87 7.31
C ASN A 87 -17.24 13.66 5.87
N SER A 88 -15.93 13.45 5.68
CA SER A 88 -15.45 12.87 4.43
C SER A 88 -16.03 11.47 4.34
N PRO A 89 -16.63 11.06 3.20
CA PRO A 89 -17.07 9.69 3.05
C PRO A 89 -15.89 8.77 3.32
N PRO A 90 -16.10 7.65 4.00
CA PRO A 90 -15.05 6.71 4.30
C PRO A 90 -14.35 6.30 3.00
N ALA A 91 -13.03 6.18 3.03
CA ALA A 91 -12.28 5.67 1.90
C ALA A 91 -12.86 4.31 1.49
N PRO A 92 -12.96 4.02 0.18
CA PRO A 92 -13.54 2.76 -0.27
C PRO A 92 -12.78 1.59 0.35
N VAL A 93 -13.52 0.60 0.84
CA VAL A 93 -12.94 -0.62 1.41
C VAL A 93 -12.24 -1.39 0.30
N ILE A 94 -10.94 -1.62 0.44
CA ILE A 94 -10.21 -2.50 -0.46
C ILE A 94 -10.53 -3.94 -0.05
N SER A 95 -11.36 -4.63 -0.82
CA SER A 95 -11.79 -6.00 -0.50
C SER A 95 -10.95 -7.08 -1.17
N LEU A 96 -10.06 -6.71 -2.12
CA LEU A 96 -9.22 -7.65 -2.84
C LEU A 96 -7.79 -7.11 -3.03
N LEU A 97 -6.80 -7.82 -2.50
CA LEU A 97 -5.38 -7.59 -2.80
C LEU A 97 -4.90 -8.66 -3.79
N LYS A 98 -4.62 -8.24 -5.02
CA LYS A 98 -4.08 -9.11 -6.09
C LYS A 98 -2.58 -9.25 -5.92
N ILE A 99 -2.11 -10.45 -5.65
CA ILE A 99 -0.67 -10.78 -5.62
C ILE A 99 -0.32 -11.46 -6.93
N ASP A 100 0.16 -10.70 -7.91
CA ASP A 100 0.71 -11.28 -9.15
C ASP A 100 2.12 -11.81 -8.87
N VAL A 101 2.25 -13.12 -8.76
CA VAL A 101 3.52 -13.81 -8.50
C VAL A 101 4.40 -13.90 -9.76
N LYS A 102 3.92 -13.43 -10.91
CA LYS A 102 4.68 -13.51 -12.18
C LYS A 102 4.91 -12.13 -12.77
N PRO A 103 6.16 -11.79 -13.13
CA PRO A 103 6.38 -10.66 -14.01
C PRO A 103 5.66 -10.95 -15.32
N ARG A 104 4.81 -10.04 -15.77
CA ARG A 104 4.14 -10.16 -17.08
C ARG A 104 5.17 -10.04 -18.19
N GLY A 105 5.74 -11.18 -18.55
CA GLY A 105 6.46 -11.34 -19.80
C GLY A 105 5.49 -11.88 -20.84
N GLY A 106 5.26 -11.12 -21.93
CA GLY A 106 4.72 -11.59 -23.18
C GLY A 106 3.22 -11.86 -23.22
N VAL A 107 2.54 -10.99 -23.94
CA VAL A 107 1.17 -11.15 -24.44
C VAL A 107 1.05 -12.48 -25.18
N LYS A 108 0.29 -13.43 -24.63
CA LYS A 108 -0.36 -14.47 -25.43
C LYS A 108 -1.87 -14.32 -25.23
N ASN A 109 -2.54 -13.96 -26.31
CA ASN A 109 -3.97 -13.89 -26.44
C ASN A 109 -4.66 -15.12 -25.82
N ALA A 110 -5.30 -14.97 -24.69
CA ALA A 110 -6.26 -15.93 -24.18
C ALA A 110 -7.65 -15.41 -24.52
N ARG A 111 -8.25 -16.06 -25.52
CA ARG A 111 -9.65 -15.89 -25.90
C ARG A 111 -10.54 -16.13 -24.68
N SER A 112 -11.43 -15.19 -24.44
CA SER A 112 -12.51 -15.33 -23.47
C SER A 112 -13.35 -16.56 -23.79
N SER A 113 -13.45 -17.50 -22.89
CA SER A 113 -14.54 -18.47 -22.89
C SER A 113 -15.78 -17.83 -22.24
N LYS A 114 -16.79 -17.65 -23.07
CA LYS A 114 -18.18 -17.45 -22.65
C LYS A 114 -18.65 -18.73 -21.96
N ASN A 115 -19.24 -18.62 -20.80
CA ASN A 115 -20.26 -19.51 -20.22
C ASN A 115 -20.82 -18.77 -19.04
N GLU A 116 -22.05 -18.68 -18.90
CA GLU A 116 -23.35 -19.26 -19.02
C GLU A 116 -24.26 -18.69 -17.94
N ASN A 117 -25.48 -18.45 -18.31
CA ASN A 117 -26.58 -17.95 -17.55
C ASN A 117 -26.77 -18.62 -16.19
N HIS A 118 -26.74 -17.83 -15.12
CA HIS A 118 -27.60 -18.05 -13.97
C HIS A 118 -28.35 -16.75 -13.66
N LYS A 119 -29.65 -16.80 -13.92
CA LYS A 119 -30.61 -15.86 -13.37
C LYS A 119 -30.76 -16.24 -11.90
N ASP A 120 -30.30 -15.35 -11.01
CA ASP A 120 -30.84 -15.29 -9.67
C ASP A 120 -30.57 -13.90 -9.06
N GLU A 121 -31.64 -13.31 -8.60
CA GLU A 121 -31.85 -12.25 -7.63
C GLU A 121 -30.87 -11.07 -7.52
N LYS A 122 -31.41 -9.89 -7.81
CA LYS A 122 -30.88 -8.56 -7.62
C LYS A 122 -30.48 -8.29 -6.15
N LYS A 123 -29.32 -8.77 -5.73
CA LYS A 123 -28.51 -8.09 -4.73
C LYS A 123 -27.56 -7.18 -5.49
N ALA A 124 -27.53 -5.90 -5.12
CA ALA A 124 -26.57 -4.95 -5.68
C ALA A 124 -25.17 -5.56 -5.55
N ASN A 125 -24.63 -6.04 -6.66
CA ASN A 125 -23.27 -6.56 -6.73
C ASN A 125 -22.33 -5.37 -6.60
N GLU A 126 -21.95 -5.04 -5.36
CA GLU A 126 -20.79 -4.20 -5.11
C GLU A 126 -19.58 -4.97 -5.65
N HIS A 127 -19.07 -4.53 -6.78
CA HIS A 127 -17.86 -5.10 -7.34
C HIS A 127 -16.72 -4.91 -6.33
N PRO A 128 -15.94 -5.97 -6.04
CA PRO A 128 -14.86 -5.88 -5.07
C PRO A 128 -13.84 -4.84 -5.52
N VAL A 129 -13.59 -3.83 -4.68
CA VAL A 129 -12.53 -2.85 -4.92
C VAL A 129 -11.19 -3.55 -4.73
N SER A 130 -10.40 -3.64 -5.80
CA SER A 130 -9.14 -4.38 -5.78
C SER A 130 -7.91 -3.49 -5.85
N SER A 131 -6.81 -3.95 -5.27
CA SER A 131 -5.49 -3.31 -5.39
C SER A 131 -4.42 -4.34 -5.69
N SER A 132 -3.42 -3.99 -6.50
CA SER A 132 -2.21 -4.77 -6.71
C SER A 132 -1.05 -4.31 -5.80
N SER A 133 -1.28 -3.29 -4.96
CA SER A 133 -0.30 -2.74 -4.03
C SER A 133 -0.82 -2.83 -2.60
N ILE A 134 0.09 -3.15 -1.67
CA ILE A 134 -0.24 -3.20 -0.24
C ILE A 134 -0.60 -1.82 0.34
N LYS A 135 -0.09 -0.74 -0.27
CA LYS A 135 -0.23 0.61 0.28
C LYS A 135 -1.69 1.04 0.53
N PRO A 136 -2.64 0.93 -0.44
CA PRO A 136 -4.04 1.31 -0.19
C PRO A 136 -4.69 0.47 0.91
N VAL A 137 -4.31 -0.81 0.99
CA VAL A 137 -4.79 -1.73 2.04
C VAL A 137 -4.30 -1.27 3.42
N VAL A 138 -3.03 -0.85 3.50
CA VAL A 138 -2.44 -0.31 4.73
C VAL A 138 -3.06 1.05 5.07
N ASP A 139 -3.23 1.94 4.09
CA ASP A 139 -3.84 3.25 4.30
C ASP A 139 -5.29 3.09 4.84
N TYR A 140 -6.05 2.11 4.31
CA TYR A 140 -7.37 1.78 4.85
C TYR A 140 -7.28 1.29 6.30
N TYR A 141 -6.39 0.34 6.59
CA TYR A 141 -6.20 -0.22 7.94
C TYR A 141 -5.84 0.86 8.98
N ILE A 142 -4.99 1.82 8.60
CA ILE A 142 -4.54 2.89 9.50
C ILE A 142 -5.67 3.91 9.79
N ASN A 143 -6.46 4.24 8.76
CA ASN A 143 -7.41 5.35 8.84
C ASN A 143 -8.82 4.93 9.30
N ASN A 144 -9.07 3.63 9.45
CA ASN A 144 -10.37 3.11 9.87
C ASN A 144 -10.24 2.33 11.18
N SER A 145 -11.18 2.56 12.09
CA SER A 145 -11.26 1.83 13.37
C SER A 145 -11.97 0.48 13.24
N ASN A 146 -12.78 0.29 12.19
CA ASN A 146 -13.49 -0.96 11.93
C ASN A 146 -12.63 -1.89 11.08
N HIS A 147 -11.95 -2.84 11.71
CA HIS A 147 -11.11 -3.82 11.04
C HIS A 147 -11.83 -5.18 10.80
N ASN A 148 -13.15 -5.22 10.90
CA ASN A 148 -13.94 -6.44 10.64
C ASN A 148 -14.23 -6.65 9.15
N GLU A 149 -14.01 -5.62 8.33
CA GLU A 149 -14.14 -5.72 6.89
C GLU A 149 -13.27 -6.84 6.31
N GLN A 150 -13.76 -7.47 5.24
CA GLN A 150 -13.10 -8.62 4.64
C GLN A 150 -12.10 -8.18 3.58
N LEU A 151 -10.91 -8.80 3.62
CA LEU A 151 -9.87 -8.65 2.62
C LEU A 151 -9.56 -10.03 2.02
N SER A 152 -9.76 -10.17 0.73
CA SER A 152 -9.38 -11.37 -0.03
C SER A 152 -7.97 -11.21 -0.58
N ILE A 153 -7.13 -12.22 -0.39
CA ILE A 153 -5.75 -12.25 -0.89
C ILE A 153 -5.54 -13.61 -1.59
N PRO A 154 -5.86 -13.74 -2.88
CA PRO A 154 -5.62 -15.00 -3.61
C PRO A 154 -4.13 -15.35 -3.69
N PRO A 155 -3.74 -16.62 -3.58
CA PRO A 155 -4.54 -17.81 -3.27
C PRO A 155 -4.79 -18.06 -1.78
N TYR A 156 -4.45 -17.13 -0.89
CA TYR A 156 -4.41 -17.32 0.57
C TYR A 156 -5.77 -17.17 1.27
N GLY A 157 -6.83 -16.88 0.50
CA GLY A 157 -8.21 -16.80 0.98
C GLY A 157 -8.62 -15.42 1.49
N THR A 158 -9.83 -15.37 2.09
CA THR A 158 -10.45 -14.14 2.61
C THR A 158 -10.44 -14.15 4.13
N ARG A 159 -10.06 -13.04 4.74
CA ARG A 159 -10.02 -12.82 6.20
C ARG A 159 -10.40 -11.39 6.52
N SER A 160 -10.73 -11.14 7.78
CA SER A 160 -10.89 -9.75 8.24
C SER A 160 -9.56 -8.99 8.15
N TYR A 161 -9.63 -7.66 8.04
CA TYR A 161 -8.44 -6.82 8.16
C TYR A 161 -7.69 -7.09 9.46
N LYS A 162 -8.42 -7.24 10.58
CA LYS A 162 -7.85 -7.57 11.89
C LYS A 162 -7.02 -8.86 11.87
N ASP A 163 -7.48 -9.90 11.18
CA ASP A 163 -6.78 -11.18 11.11
C ASP A 163 -5.68 -11.21 10.05
N THR A 164 -5.74 -10.29 9.09
CA THR A 164 -4.77 -10.15 8.00
C THR A 164 -3.53 -9.38 8.44
N PHE A 165 -3.69 -8.38 9.31
CA PHE A 165 -2.59 -7.57 9.81
C PHE A 165 -1.99 -8.16 11.09
N GLN A 166 -0.67 -8.32 11.11
CA GLN A 166 0.07 -8.94 12.21
C GLN A 166 1.20 -8.03 12.67
N LEU A 167 1.08 -7.50 13.89
CA LEU A 167 2.16 -6.71 14.50
C LEU A 167 3.32 -7.62 14.93
N ILE A 168 4.52 -7.30 14.48
CA ILE A 168 5.75 -7.93 14.96
C ILE A 168 6.09 -7.31 16.33
N PHE A 169 5.85 -8.06 17.39
CA PHE A 169 5.94 -7.58 18.77
C PHE A 169 6.61 -8.62 19.71
N TYR A 170 7.04 -8.19 20.88
CA TYR A 170 7.78 -8.97 21.90
C TYR A 170 7.04 -10.20 22.48
N LYS A 171 5.76 -10.39 22.23
CA LYS A 171 4.98 -11.46 22.85
C LYS A 171 5.14 -12.79 22.13
N ASN A 172 5.32 -13.85 22.93
CA ASN A 172 5.68 -15.22 22.55
C ASN A 172 4.69 -15.98 21.65
N ASN A 173 3.60 -15.39 21.21
CA ASN A 173 2.50 -16.08 20.53
C ASN A 173 2.25 -15.58 19.13
N ILE A 174 3.26 -15.03 18.47
CA ILE A 174 3.12 -14.70 17.06
C ILE A 174 3.05 -16.02 16.30
N ARG A 175 1.85 -16.38 15.89
CA ARG A 175 1.62 -17.53 15.03
C ARG A 175 1.96 -17.15 13.60
N TYR A 176 3.25 -17.08 13.28
CA TYR A 176 3.79 -16.73 11.98
C TYR A 176 3.57 -17.79 10.89
N TYR A 177 2.63 -18.71 11.07
CA TYR A 177 2.46 -19.84 10.16
C TYR A 177 1.56 -19.57 8.97
N LYS A 178 1.08 -18.34 8.82
CA LYS A 178 0.18 -17.99 7.72
C LYS A 178 0.67 -16.75 7.01
N PRO A 179 0.59 -16.69 5.68
CA PRO A 179 0.79 -15.46 4.94
C PRO A 179 -0.14 -14.36 5.48
N ALA A 180 0.45 -13.21 5.79
CA ALA A 180 -0.24 -12.08 6.38
C ALA A 180 0.46 -10.77 5.99
N ILE A 181 -0.16 -9.65 6.29
CA ILE A 181 0.49 -8.35 6.25
C ILE A 181 1.13 -8.12 7.60
N TYR A 182 2.43 -8.38 7.65
CA TYR A 182 3.22 -8.10 8.83
C TYR A 182 3.63 -6.65 8.86
N TYR A 183 3.72 -6.09 10.07
CA TYR A 183 4.26 -4.75 10.25
C TYR A 183 5.00 -4.62 11.57
N GLY A 184 5.96 -3.71 11.58
CA GLY A 184 6.76 -3.47 12.78
C GLY A 184 7.56 -2.17 12.71
N VAL A 185 7.92 -1.68 13.89
CA VAL A 185 8.77 -0.50 14.04
C VAL A 185 10.20 -0.87 13.66
N VAL A 186 10.80 -0.08 12.78
CA VAL A 186 12.17 -0.25 12.32
C VAL A 186 13.16 0.31 13.36
N GLN A 187 14.26 -0.38 13.53
CA GLN A 187 15.37 0.14 14.33
C GLN A 187 15.99 1.35 13.62
N SER A 188 16.03 2.49 14.30
CA SER A 188 16.30 3.82 13.70
C SER A 188 17.69 4.02 13.09
N ASN A 189 18.64 3.13 13.36
CA ASN A 189 20.03 3.23 12.88
C ASN A 189 20.31 2.43 11.60
N ILE A 190 19.28 1.81 11.02
CA ILE A 190 19.46 1.01 9.80
C ILE A 190 19.56 1.93 8.59
N ARG A 191 20.64 1.78 7.85
CA ARG A 191 20.85 2.38 6.54
C ARG A 191 20.78 1.27 5.50
N LEU A 192 19.95 1.47 4.51
CA LEU A 192 19.96 0.62 3.32
C LEU A 192 20.96 1.20 2.33
N HIS A 193 21.58 0.35 1.51
CA HIS A 193 22.51 0.75 0.45
C HIS A 193 21.78 0.65 -0.89
N GLU A 194 21.73 1.76 -1.64
CA GLU A 194 21.00 1.85 -2.91
C GLU A 194 21.48 0.81 -3.94
N ASP A 195 22.78 0.54 -3.96
CA ASP A 195 23.41 -0.38 -4.91
C ASP A 195 23.30 -1.87 -4.51
N SER A 196 22.70 -2.16 -3.37
CA SER A 196 22.54 -3.55 -2.91
C SER A 196 21.32 -4.21 -3.54
N ASP A 197 21.49 -5.44 -4.01
CA ASP A 197 20.36 -6.28 -4.47
C ASP A 197 19.54 -6.87 -3.32
N LYS A 198 20.03 -6.77 -2.09
CA LYS A 198 19.33 -7.24 -0.89
C LYS A 198 19.39 -6.20 0.21
N HIS A 199 18.25 -5.87 0.74
CA HIS A 199 18.11 -4.95 1.85
C HIS A 199 17.62 -5.69 3.09
N CYS A 200 18.31 -5.50 4.22
CA CYS A 200 17.92 -6.08 5.51
C CYS A 200 17.40 -4.99 6.44
N ILE A 201 16.14 -5.10 6.83
CA ILE A 201 15.50 -4.21 7.79
C ILE A 201 15.34 -4.96 9.12
N THR A 202 15.98 -4.44 10.17
CA THR A 202 15.85 -4.99 11.52
C THR A 202 14.76 -4.25 12.28
N PHE A 203 13.84 -4.99 12.88
CA PHE A 203 12.78 -4.44 13.71
C PHE A 203 13.25 -4.19 15.14
N LEU A 204 12.62 -3.24 15.83
CA LEU A 204 12.84 -3.02 17.26
C LEU A 204 12.39 -4.24 18.08
N ALA A 205 11.39 -4.94 17.61
CA ALA A 205 10.87 -6.14 18.24
C ALA A 205 11.93 -7.24 18.29
N ARG A 206 12.00 -7.91 19.45
CA ARG A 206 12.92 -9.02 19.69
C ARG A 206 12.19 -10.20 20.29
N ASP A 207 12.68 -11.40 20.04
CA ASP A 207 12.19 -12.59 20.73
C ASP A 207 12.47 -12.48 22.23
N LYS A 208 11.45 -12.72 23.05
CA LYS A 208 11.57 -12.55 24.50
C LYS A 208 12.58 -13.51 25.14
N LYS A 209 12.71 -14.72 24.59
CA LYS A 209 13.59 -15.76 25.15
C LYS A 209 15.03 -15.60 24.69
N THR A 210 15.24 -15.41 23.39
CA THR A 210 16.55 -15.42 22.77
C THR A 210 17.14 -14.02 22.53
N GLN A 211 16.33 -12.97 22.73
CA GLN A 211 16.67 -11.58 22.42
C GLN A 211 17.08 -11.33 20.95
N LYS A 212 16.86 -12.32 20.07
CA LYS A 212 17.13 -12.18 18.64
C LYS A 212 16.15 -11.17 18.02
N PRO A 213 16.61 -10.22 17.21
CA PRO A 213 15.73 -9.30 16.51
C PRO A 213 15.02 -10.02 15.37
N PHE A 214 13.82 -9.55 15.04
CA PHE A 214 13.16 -9.93 13.79
C PHE A 214 13.74 -9.09 12.65
N THR A 215 13.89 -9.70 11.48
CA THR A 215 14.50 -9.08 10.31
C THR A 215 13.65 -9.33 9.07
N LEU A 216 13.54 -8.34 8.20
CA LEU A 216 12.97 -8.46 6.86
C LEU A 216 14.10 -8.35 5.83
N GLU A 217 14.29 -9.37 5.03
CA GLU A 217 15.12 -9.34 3.83
C GLU A 217 14.23 -9.00 2.63
N ILE A 218 14.58 -7.94 1.93
CA ILE A 218 13.93 -7.52 0.69
C ILE A 218 14.92 -7.79 -0.43
N ASP A 219 14.59 -8.75 -1.30
CA ASP A 219 15.37 -9.04 -2.49
C ASP A 219 14.85 -8.17 -3.65
N VAL A 220 15.71 -7.26 -4.12
CA VAL A 220 15.40 -6.31 -5.18
C VAL A 220 16.13 -6.63 -6.49
N SER A 221 16.76 -7.80 -6.59
CA SER A 221 17.54 -8.21 -7.77
C SER A 221 16.70 -8.19 -9.05
N ASP A 222 15.46 -8.67 -8.96
CA ASP A 222 14.51 -8.72 -10.08
C ASP A 222 13.77 -7.40 -10.33
N TRP A 223 13.97 -6.38 -9.48
CA TRP A 223 13.31 -5.10 -9.67
C TRP A 223 13.98 -4.30 -10.78
N ASN A 224 13.18 -3.69 -11.63
CA ASN A 224 13.71 -2.75 -12.60
C ASN A 224 14.20 -1.46 -11.90
N LYS A 225 15.01 -0.68 -12.62
CA LYS A 225 15.59 0.56 -12.08
C LYS A 225 14.53 1.52 -11.51
N SER A 226 13.39 1.66 -12.20
CA SER A 226 12.31 2.54 -11.74
C SER A 226 11.70 2.09 -10.41
N GLN A 227 11.52 0.77 -10.22
CA GLN A 227 11.01 0.21 -8.98
C GLN A 227 12.00 0.41 -7.82
N LYS A 228 13.30 0.18 -8.07
CA LYS A 228 14.37 0.45 -7.10
C LYS A 228 14.38 1.93 -6.70
N ASP A 229 14.34 2.84 -7.67
CA ASP A 229 14.35 4.30 -7.44
C ASP A 229 13.13 4.77 -6.64
N VAL A 230 11.93 4.25 -6.94
CA VAL A 230 10.69 4.62 -6.23
C VAL A 230 10.74 4.13 -4.79
N PHE A 231 11.11 2.87 -4.57
CA PHE A 231 11.25 2.31 -3.22
C PHE A 231 12.28 3.09 -2.40
N TRP A 232 13.47 3.33 -2.99
CA TRP A 232 14.56 4.04 -2.34
C TRP A 232 14.17 5.46 -1.96
N LYS A 233 13.59 6.21 -2.87
CA LYS A 233 13.14 7.58 -2.61
C LYS A 233 12.10 7.66 -1.50
N GLU A 234 11.13 6.75 -1.50
CA GLU A 234 10.10 6.72 -0.47
C GLU A 234 10.71 6.31 0.89
N TYR A 235 11.55 5.29 0.94
CA TYR A 235 12.26 4.88 2.15
C TYR A 235 13.09 6.04 2.74
N GLU A 236 13.93 6.68 1.94
CA GLU A 236 14.77 7.79 2.37
C GLU A 236 13.96 9.00 2.83
N LYS A 237 12.84 9.28 2.18
CA LYS A 237 11.92 10.34 2.59
C LYS A 237 11.36 10.08 3.98
N GLN A 238 10.81 8.88 4.21
CA GLN A 238 10.23 8.50 5.50
C GLN A 238 11.31 8.45 6.59
N ARG A 239 12.50 7.93 6.28
CA ARG A 239 13.65 7.90 7.18
C ARG A 239 14.10 9.29 7.59
N LYS A 240 14.27 10.22 6.62
CA LYS A 240 14.67 11.61 6.91
C LYS A 240 13.64 12.35 7.76
N GLU A 241 12.36 12.05 7.58
CA GLU A 241 11.29 12.61 8.42
C GLU A 241 11.38 12.06 9.84
N ALA A 242 11.58 10.76 9.99
CA ALA A 242 11.78 10.11 11.28
C ALA A 242 13.03 10.64 11.99
N ASP A 243 14.16 10.78 11.29
CA ASP A 243 15.42 11.31 11.85
C ASP A 243 15.24 12.75 12.36
N ARG A 244 14.54 13.60 11.60
CA ARG A 244 14.22 14.98 12.04
C ARG A 244 13.38 14.99 13.31
N TYR A 245 12.36 14.13 13.35
CA TYR A 245 11.50 14.01 14.52
C TYR A 245 12.27 13.54 15.75
N TYR A 246 13.09 12.47 15.63
CA TYR A 246 13.86 11.93 16.74
C TYR A 246 14.97 12.86 17.24
N LYS A 247 15.56 13.69 16.36
CA LYS A 247 16.52 14.74 16.77
C LYS A 247 15.86 15.83 17.61
N GLY A 248 14.59 16.11 17.39
CA GLY A 248 13.83 17.09 18.17
C GLY A 248 13.37 16.59 19.55
N LEU A 249 13.49 15.29 19.84
CA LEU A 249 13.05 14.70 21.10
C LEU A 249 14.17 14.74 22.14
N LYS A 250 13.87 15.26 23.35
CA LYS A 250 14.78 15.18 24.53
C LYS A 250 15.04 13.72 24.94
N ASP A 251 14.01 12.87 24.87
CA ASP A 251 14.09 11.44 25.16
C ASP A 251 13.32 10.66 24.10
N LYS A 252 14.03 9.78 23.38
CA LYS A 252 13.45 8.93 22.34
C LYS A 252 12.40 7.95 22.83
N ARG A 253 12.39 7.64 24.14
CA ARG A 253 11.35 6.79 24.77
C ARG A 253 9.97 7.45 24.74
N ASN A 254 9.92 8.78 24.65
CA ASN A 254 8.69 9.56 24.53
C ASN A 254 8.21 9.74 23.08
N ALA A 255 8.80 9.03 22.13
CA ALA A 255 8.38 9.09 20.75
C ALA A 255 6.93 8.62 20.59
N LYS A 256 6.13 9.41 19.89
CA LYS A 256 4.74 9.09 19.54
C LYS A 256 4.59 8.64 18.10
N LYS A 257 5.65 8.80 17.28
CA LYS A 257 5.70 8.39 15.88
C LYS A 257 6.92 7.51 15.64
N TYR A 258 6.75 6.53 14.75
CA TYR A 258 7.78 5.53 14.46
C TYR A 258 7.87 5.25 12.97
N LEU A 259 9.07 5.01 12.49
CA LEU A 259 9.28 4.45 11.16
C LEU A 259 8.81 2.99 11.18
N THR A 260 7.78 2.70 10.42
CA THR A 260 7.10 1.40 10.38
C THR A 260 7.17 0.84 8.97
N VAL A 261 7.46 -0.43 8.85
CA VAL A 261 7.43 -1.17 7.59
C VAL A 261 6.29 -2.17 7.62
N PHE A 262 5.49 -2.16 6.56
CA PHE A 262 4.44 -3.13 6.26
C PHE A 262 4.89 -3.99 5.09
N PHE A 263 4.66 -5.28 5.17
CA PHE A 263 4.95 -6.17 4.05
C PHE A 263 4.03 -7.40 4.08
N PHE A 264 3.71 -7.91 2.91
CA PHE A 264 3.02 -9.19 2.81
C PHE A 264 4.04 -10.32 2.73
N GLY A 265 3.88 -11.35 3.52
CA GLY A 265 4.80 -12.50 3.54
C GLY A 265 4.53 -13.48 4.67
N MET A 266 5.51 -14.30 4.91
CA MET A 266 5.57 -15.25 6.03
C MET A 266 7.03 -15.41 6.48
N PRO A 267 7.28 -15.89 7.71
CA PRO A 267 8.65 -16.17 8.13
C PRO A 267 9.28 -17.26 7.27
N ASP A 268 10.58 -17.22 7.20
CA ASP A 268 11.37 -18.28 6.59
C ASP A 268 11.22 -19.59 7.38
N GLU A 269 11.07 -20.71 6.67
CA GLU A 269 10.83 -22.02 7.28
C GLU A 269 11.96 -22.47 8.21
N ASN A 270 13.20 -22.08 7.87
CA ASN A 270 14.39 -22.45 8.63
C ASN A 270 14.77 -21.41 9.69
N ASN A 271 14.22 -20.19 9.59
CA ASN A 271 14.53 -19.10 10.51
C ASN A 271 13.30 -18.23 10.81
N LYS A 272 12.58 -18.59 11.87
CA LYS A 272 11.37 -17.89 12.31
C LYS A 272 11.54 -16.38 12.62
N PHE A 273 12.78 -15.89 12.70
CA PHE A 273 13.09 -14.47 12.91
C PHE A 273 13.34 -13.71 11.61
N LEU A 274 13.40 -14.42 10.49
CA LEU A 274 13.64 -13.86 9.18
C LEU A 274 12.36 -13.91 8.35
N PHE A 275 11.97 -12.75 7.83
CA PHE A 275 10.96 -12.63 6.78
C PHE A 275 11.64 -12.33 5.46
N LYS A 276 11.05 -12.79 4.36
CA LYS A 276 11.58 -12.54 3.01
C LYS A 276 10.49 -12.01 2.11
N THR A 277 10.83 -11.06 1.27
CA THR A 277 9.96 -10.58 0.20
C THR A 277 10.81 -10.10 -0.98
N ASN A 278 10.28 -10.28 -2.19
CA ASN A 278 10.90 -9.81 -3.43
C ASN A 278 9.93 -9.00 -4.29
N HIS A 279 8.72 -8.73 -3.81
CA HIS A 279 7.70 -8.09 -4.62
C HIS A 279 7.58 -6.61 -4.27
N PHE A 280 7.92 -5.74 -5.23
CA PHE A 280 7.95 -4.28 -5.08
C PHE A 280 6.67 -3.69 -4.45
N LYS A 281 5.49 -4.14 -4.90
CA LYS A 281 4.20 -3.61 -4.45
C LYS A 281 3.73 -4.14 -3.09
N LEU A 282 4.42 -5.13 -2.54
CA LEU A 282 4.05 -5.79 -1.28
C LEU A 282 4.88 -5.31 -0.08
N VAL A 283 5.66 -4.25 -0.25
CA VAL A 283 6.37 -3.56 0.82
C VAL A 283 5.97 -2.10 0.84
N TYR A 284 5.67 -1.59 2.03
CA TYR A 284 5.34 -0.18 2.24
C TYR A 284 6.01 0.34 3.51
N VAL A 285 6.60 1.52 3.42
CA VAL A 285 7.30 2.19 4.53
C VAL A 285 6.59 3.48 4.86
N ALA A 286 6.31 3.72 6.14
CA ALA A 286 5.63 4.92 6.58
C ALA A 286 6.13 5.39 7.95
N PHE A 287 6.16 6.72 8.15
CA PHE A 287 6.41 7.32 9.44
C PHE A 287 5.08 7.69 10.10
N LEU A 288 4.66 6.90 11.09
CA LEU A 288 3.30 6.89 11.61
C LEU A 288 3.27 7.05 13.14
N GLY A 289 2.12 7.52 13.64
CA GLY A 289 1.80 7.47 15.06
C GLY A 289 1.79 6.04 15.63
N LYS A 290 1.83 5.94 16.95
CA LYS A 290 1.71 4.64 17.62
C LYS A 290 0.34 4.04 17.31
N PHE A 291 0.32 2.80 16.84
CA PHE A 291 -0.91 2.04 16.72
C PHE A 291 -1.40 1.67 18.12
N GLU A 292 -2.60 2.09 18.44
CA GLU A 292 -3.32 1.54 19.58
C GLU A 292 -3.91 0.19 19.12
N SER A 293 -3.34 -0.87 19.65
CA SER A 293 -3.78 -2.27 19.39
C SER A 293 -4.87 -2.68 20.37
#